data_4920fa10c1384ad35a2fdd58c877d7d0
#
_entry.id   4920fa10c1384ad35a2fdd58c877d7d0
#
_cell.length_a   1.000
_cell.length_b   1.000
_cell.length_c   1.000
_cell.angle_alpha   90.00
_cell.angle_beta   90.00
_cell.angle_gamma   90.00
#
_symmetry.space_group_name_H-M   'P 1'
#
loop_
_entity.id
_entity.type
_entity.pdbx_description
1 polymer ?
#
loop_
_entity_poly.entity_id
_entity_poly.type
_entity_poly.pdbx_seq_one_letter_code
_entity_poly.pdbx_strand_id
1 'polypeptide(L)'
;MIILENLQKRYGTREALAGVSLHVRSGELFAYLGPNGAGKSTTIRILSGLARASGGKARLSGFDIESEPLAVKRQCGLVVQHVNVDNDLSLAENLDIHGRLFGMWAADRRQRAETLLATVDLADRRDQRVGTLSGGMKRRLMIARALMHRPRILFLDEPTAGLDAEVRRRLWGLIKTIQAEGATIFLTTHYIEEAEFLANRVAFLDAGRLRALDTPHALMAQIGEWVLDRIVEGGIETEYFPDHDSARQAVARQTGSVNLRRVNLEDAFLRMTGKGVTP
;
A
#
# COMPACT_ATOMS: atom_id res chain seq x y z
N MET A 1 -3.01 -15.37 0.31
CA MET A 1 -1.55 -15.68 0.25
C MET A 1 -1.00 -15.25 -1.10
N ILE A 2 0.10 -14.49 -1.12
CA ILE A 2 0.80 -14.05 -2.34
C ILE A 2 2.24 -14.56 -2.25
N ILE A 3 2.74 -15.18 -3.31
CA ILE A 3 4.12 -15.69 -3.37
C ILE A 3 4.76 -15.13 -4.63
N LEU A 4 5.92 -14.49 -4.49
CA LEU A 4 6.79 -14.06 -5.58
C LEU A 4 8.12 -14.79 -5.48
N GLU A 5 8.58 -15.36 -6.59
CA GLU A 5 9.85 -16.09 -6.69
C GLU A 5 10.67 -15.48 -7.83
N ASN A 6 11.70 -14.72 -7.46
CA ASN A 6 12.62 -14.06 -8.40
C ASN A 6 11.91 -13.25 -9.49
N LEU A 7 10.83 -12.51 -9.12
CA LEU A 7 10.00 -11.79 -10.07
C LEU A 7 10.79 -10.69 -10.76
N GLN A 8 10.79 -10.71 -12.09
CA GLN A 8 11.54 -9.77 -12.94
C GLN A 8 10.62 -9.05 -13.91
N LYS A 9 10.94 -7.78 -14.19
CA LYS A 9 10.26 -7.00 -15.24
C LYS A 9 11.20 -6.03 -15.91
N ARG A 10 11.25 -6.11 -17.23
CA ARG A 10 11.96 -5.15 -18.10
C ARG A 10 10.97 -4.45 -19.02
N TYR A 11 11.21 -3.16 -19.26
CA TYR A 11 10.56 -2.35 -20.27
C TYR A 11 11.66 -1.78 -21.16
N GLY A 12 11.88 -2.40 -22.35
CA GLY A 12 13.05 -2.10 -23.16
C GLY A 12 14.35 -2.32 -22.38
N THR A 13 15.17 -1.29 -22.27
CA THR A 13 16.43 -1.32 -21.52
C THR A 13 16.27 -1.11 -20.01
N ARG A 14 15.10 -0.62 -19.55
CA ARG A 14 14.86 -0.32 -18.12
C ARG A 14 14.43 -1.58 -17.39
N GLU A 15 15.19 -1.97 -16.38
CA GLU A 15 14.82 -3.02 -15.43
C GLU A 15 13.96 -2.41 -14.31
N ALA A 16 12.66 -2.75 -14.30
CA ALA A 16 11.71 -2.25 -13.31
C ALA A 16 11.63 -3.15 -12.07
N LEU A 17 11.88 -4.46 -12.24
CA LEU A 17 12.02 -5.44 -11.14
C LEU A 17 13.21 -6.34 -11.46
N ALA A 18 14.09 -6.50 -10.49
CA ALA A 18 15.38 -7.17 -10.61
C ALA A 18 15.47 -8.43 -9.73
N GLY A 19 14.42 -9.27 -9.75
CA GLY A 19 14.42 -10.53 -9.02
C GLY A 19 13.85 -10.42 -7.61
N VAL A 20 12.61 -9.92 -7.48
CA VAL A 20 11.93 -9.79 -6.19
C VAL A 20 11.36 -11.13 -5.74
N SER A 21 11.70 -11.55 -4.52
CA SER A 21 11.13 -12.72 -3.85
C SER A 21 10.53 -12.31 -2.51
N LEU A 22 9.26 -12.61 -2.30
CA LEU A 22 8.56 -12.36 -1.03
C LEU A 22 7.32 -13.25 -0.87
N HIS A 23 6.85 -13.33 0.36
CA HIS A 23 5.63 -14.06 0.71
C HIS A 23 4.74 -13.19 1.60
N VAL A 24 3.48 -12.98 1.19
CA VAL A 24 2.43 -12.34 1.99
C VAL A 24 1.46 -13.39 2.49
N ARG A 25 1.20 -13.40 3.79
CA ARG A 25 0.31 -14.36 4.45
C ARG A 25 -1.16 -13.99 4.20
N SER A 26 -2.06 -14.96 4.34
CA SER A 26 -3.50 -14.68 4.31
C SER A 26 -3.91 -13.80 5.50
N GLY A 27 -4.78 -12.80 5.26
CA GLY A 27 -5.24 -11.86 6.28
C GLY A 27 -4.19 -10.80 6.68
N GLU A 28 -3.02 -10.80 6.05
CA GLU A 28 -1.97 -9.83 6.31
C GLU A 28 -2.22 -8.52 5.57
N LEU A 29 -1.99 -7.39 6.24
CA LEU A 29 -1.78 -6.09 5.61
C LEU A 29 -0.28 -5.90 5.39
N PHE A 30 0.13 -6.02 4.16
CA PHE A 30 1.51 -5.94 3.72
C PHE A 30 1.74 -4.62 2.98
N ALA A 31 2.70 -3.81 3.43
CA ALA A 31 3.08 -2.58 2.76
C ALA A 31 4.34 -2.76 1.91
N TYR A 32 4.30 -2.23 0.70
CA TYR A 32 5.40 -2.22 -0.25
C TYR A 32 5.85 -0.77 -0.41
N LEU A 33 6.84 -0.37 0.39
CA LEU A 33 7.31 1.00 0.54
C LEU A 33 8.53 1.25 -0.35
N GLY A 34 8.58 2.40 -0.98
CA GLY A 34 9.73 2.81 -1.78
C GLY A 34 9.48 4.10 -2.56
N PRO A 35 10.53 4.73 -3.10
CA PRO A 35 10.43 5.97 -3.86
C PRO A 35 9.68 5.76 -5.19
N ASN A 36 9.37 6.86 -5.85
CA ASN A 36 8.79 6.83 -7.19
C ASN A 36 9.75 6.13 -8.15
N GLY A 37 9.21 5.24 -8.98
CA GLY A 37 10.01 4.44 -9.92
C GLY A 37 10.71 3.20 -9.31
N ALA A 38 10.55 2.91 -8.02
CA ALA A 38 11.15 1.74 -7.38
C ALA A 38 10.60 0.38 -7.90
N GLY A 39 9.46 0.37 -8.59
CA GLY A 39 8.83 -0.85 -9.12
C GLY A 39 7.50 -1.23 -8.45
N LYS A 40 6.99 -0.43 -7.51
CA LYS A 40 5.77 -0.72 -6.72
C LYS A 40 4.55 -1.01 -7.59
N SER A 41 4.12 -0.05 -8.40
CA SER A 41 2.96 -0.22 -9.30
C SER A 41 3.20 -1.27 -10.38
N THR A 42 4.46 -1.48 -10.81
CA THR A 42 4.83 -2.56 -11.73
C THR A 42 4.52 -3.92 -11.11
N THR A 43 4.85 -4.12 -9.84
CA THR A 43 4.53 -5.35 -9.11
C THR A 43 3.03 -5.58 -9.05
N ILE A 44 2.22 -4.57 -8.65
CA ILE A 44 0.75 -4.69 -8.63
C ILE A 44 0.20 -5.01 -10.03
N ARG A 45 0.70 -4.34 -11.09
CA ARG A 45 0.25 -4.60 -12.47
C ARG A 45 0.51 -6.04 -12.92
N ILE A 46 1.62 -6.63 -12.50
CA ILE A 46 1.90 -8.05 -12.80
C ILE A 46 0.96 -8.94 -12.00
N LEU A 47 0.84 -8.73 -10.68
CA LEU A 47 0.00 -9.54 -9.80
C LEU A 47 -1.49 -9.47 -10.16
N SER A 48 -1.97 -8.33 -10.66
CA SER A 48 -3.36 -8.17 -11.13
C SER A 48 -3.60 -8.63 -12.58
N GLY A 49 -2.57 -9.11 -13.27
CA GLY A 49 -2.65 -9.55 -14.66
C GLY A 49 -2.80 -8.42 -15.67
N LEU A 50 -2.39 -7.19 -15.33
CA LEU A 50 -2.35 -6.02 -16.21
C LEU A 50 -1.00 -5.91 -16.96
N ALA A 51 0.03 -6.63 -16.53
CA ALA A 51 1.32 -6.73 -17.20
C ALA A 51 1.88 -8.15 -17.06
N ARG A 52 2.64 -8.62 -18.03
CA ARG A 52 3.35 -9.89 -17.93
C ARG A 52 4.71 -9.69 -17.25
N ALA A 53 5.14 -10.66 -16.46
CA ALA A 53 6.50 -10.72 -15.94
C ALA A 53 7.49 -10.93 -17.11
N SER A 54 8.74 -10.53 -16.93
CA SER A 54 9.83 -10.85 -17.87
C SER A 54 10.62 -12.10 -17.41
N GLY A 55 10.41 -12.53 -16.16
CA GLY A 55 11.00 -13.72 -15.57
C GLY A 55 10.53 -13.90 -14.13
N GLY A 56 10.89 -15.03 -13.54
CA GLY A 56 10.40 -15.44 -12.21
C GLY A 56 8.99 -16.00 -12.25
N LYS A 57 8.40 -16.20 -11.06
CA LYS A 57 7.03 -16.74 -10.89
C LYS A 57 6.28 -15.95 -9.84
N ALA A 58 4.95 -15.93 -9.98
CA ALA A 58 4.06 -15.40 -8.94
C ALA A 58 2.79 -16.23 -8.82
N ARG A 59 2.32 -16.41 -7.59
CA ARG A 59 1.07 -17.13 -7.28
C ARG A 59 0.22 -16.32 -6.32
N LEU A 60 -1.09 -16.29 -6.58
CA LEU A 60 -2.10 -15.65 -5.74
C LEU A 60 -3.15 -16.66 -5.33
N SER A 61 -3.35 -16.84 -4.03
CA SER A 61 -4.31 -17.83 -3.48
C SER A 61 -4.14 -19.24 -4.05
N GLY A 62 -2.92 -19.63 -4.42
CA GLY A 62 -2.58 -20.91 -5.02
C GLY A 62 -2.57 -20.93 -6.55
N PHE A 63 -3.17 -19.95 -7.21
CA PHE A 63 -3.24 -19.86 -8.67
C PHE A 63 -1.99 -19.18 -9.24
N ASP A 64 -1.46 -19.72 -10.32
CA ASP A 64 -0.34 -19.12 -11.05
C ASP A 64 -0.82 -17.98 -11.96
N ILE A 65 -0.13 -16.82 -11.93
CA ILE A 65 -0.58 -15.61 -12.64
C ILE A 65 -0.50 -15.73 -14.18
N GLU A 66 0.34 -16.60 -14.70
CA GLU A 66 0.54 -16.76 -16.16
C GLU A 66 -0.38 -17.83 -16.73
N SER A 67 -0.47 -18.99 -16.09
CA SER A 67 -1.27 -20.11 -16.59
C SER A 67 -2.74 -20.02 -16.18
N GLU A 68 -3.09 -19.34 -15.08
CA GLU A 68 -4.45 -19.27 -14.53
C GLU A 68 -4.96 -17.81 -14.33
N PRO A 69 -4.81 -16.90 -15.32
CA PRO A 69 -5.06 -15.46 -15.13
C PRO A 69 -6.50 -15.12 -14.76
N LEU A 70 -7.49 -15.89 -15.21
CA LEU A 70 -8.90 -15.66 -14.85
C LEU A 70 -9.19 -16.06 -13.40
N ALA A 71 -8.61 -17.17 -12.94
CA ALA A 71 -8.72 -17.59 -11.55
C ALA A 71 -8.09 -16.55 -10.61
N VAL A 72 -6.90 -16.03 -10.97
CA VAL A 72 -6.22 -14.95 -10.26
C VAL A 72 -7.09 -13.70 -10.18
N LYS A 73 -7.66 -13.22 -11.31
CA LYS A 73 -8.51 -12.01 -11.32
C LYS A 73 -9.73 -12.14 -10.43
N ARG A 74 -10.30 -13.33 -10.31
CA ARG A 74 -11.43 -13.58 -9.38
C ARG A 74 -11.05 -13.50 -7.90
N GLN A 75 -9.76 -13.69 -7.59
CA GLN A 75 -9.26 -13.60 -6.21
C GLN A 75 -8.90 -12.18 -5.80
N CYS A 76 -8.82 -11.23 -6.75
CA CYS A 76 -8.22 -9.92 -6.53
C CYS A 76 -9.21 -8.78 -6.74
N GLY A 77 -9.27 -7.85 -5.79
CA GLY A 77 -9.76 -6.49 -5.99
C GLY A 77 -8.57 -5.55 -6.23
N LEU A 78 -8.74 -4.56 -7.10
CA LEU A 78 -7.68 -3.59 -7.42
C LEU A 78 -8.19 -2.16 -7.33
N VAL A 79 -7.52 -1.36 -6.53
CA VAL A 79 -7.66 0.10 -6.45
C VAL A 79 -6.38 0.71 -7.00
N VAL A 80 -6.46 1.33 -8.17
CA VAL A 80 -5.32 1.98 -8.83
C VAL A 80 -5.13 3.42 -8.30
N GLN A 81 -3.96 3.98 -8.52
CA GLN A 81 -3.60 5.32 -8.06
C GLN A 81 -4.53 6.41 -8.62
N HIS A 82 -4.89 6.35 -9.90
CA HIS A 82 -5.81 7.30 -10.52
C HIS A 82 -7.27 6.89 -10.33
N VAL A 83 -8.15 7.89 -10.18
CA VAL A 83 -9.58 7.66 -10.10
C VAL A 83 -10.08 7.06 -11.43
N ASN A 84 -10.69 5.88 -11.35
CA ASN A 84 -11.16 5.11 -12.51
C ASN A 84 -12.62 4.63 -12.36
N VAL A 85 -13.46 5.37 -11.64
CA VAL A 85 -14.91 5.22 -11.59
C VAL A 85 -15.57 6.09 -12.67
N ASP A 86 -16.71 5.66 -13.18
CA ASP A 86 -17.46 6.41 -14.20
C ASP A 86 -18.17 7.60 -13.55
N ASN A 87 -17.83 8.81 -14.01
CA ASN A 87 -18.36 10.06 -13.45
C ASN A 87 -19.80 10.33 -13.82
N ASP A 88 -20.30 9.79 -14.93
CA ASP A 88 -21.65 10.02 -15.43
C ASP A 88 -22.70 9.11 -14.78
N LEU A 89 -22.23 8.03 -14.18
CA LEU A 89 -23.06 7.05 -13.48
C LEU A 89 -23.20 7.40 -11.99
N SER A 90 -24.26 6.88 -11.36
CA SER A 90 -24.43 6.88 -9.91
C SER A 90 -23.46 5.91 -9.21
N LEU A 91 -23.37 6.04 -7.89
CA LEU A 91 -22.56 5.11 -7.09
C LEU A 91 -23.08 3.67 -7.24
N ALA A 92 -24.39 3.47 -7.16
CA ALA A 92 -25.01 2.17 -7.30
C ALA A 92 -24.77 1.54 -8.68
N GLU A 93 -24.88 2.33 -9.76
CA GLU A 93 -24.61 1.87 -11.12
C GLU A 93 -23.16 1.46 -11.34
N ASN A 94 -22.18 2.22 -10.80
CA ASN A 94 -20.77 1.84 -10.83
C ASN A 94 -20.53 0.48 -10.18
N LEU A 95 -21.18 0.22 -9.03
CA LEU A 95 -21.07 -1.06 -8.33
C LEU A 95 -21.81 -2.19 -9.09
N ASP A 96 -23.00 -1.94 -9.61
CA ASP A 96 -23.80 -2.93 -10.36
C ASP A 96 -23.06 -3.41 -11.61
N ILE A 97 -22.50 -2.48 -12.41
CA ILE A 97 -21.72 -2.80 -13.60
C ILE A 97 -20.52 -3.70 -13.24
N HIS A 98 -19.80 -3.35 -12.18
CA HIS A 98 -18.66 -4.17 -11.72
C HIS A 98 -19.08 -5.57 -11.31
N GLY A 99 -20.18 -5.70 -10.56
CA GLY A 99 -20.74 -7.00 -10.19
C GLY A 99 -21.16 -7.84 -11.40
N ARG A 100 -21.71 -7.21 -12.46
CA ARG A 100 -22.05 -7.91 -13.72
C ARG A 100 -20.80 -8.47 -14.41
N LEU A 101 -19.70 -7.70 -14.44
CA LEU A 101 -18.43 -8.17 -15.03
C LEU A 101 -17.89 -9.43 -14.33
N PHE A 102 -18.20 -9.62 -13.05
CA PHE A 102 -17.85 -10.81 -12.28
C PHE A 102 -18.95 -11.88 -12.25
N GLY A 103 -20.03 -11.73 -13.03
CA GLY A 103 -21.10 -12.73 -13.16
C GLY A 103 -22.00 -12.86 -11.93
N MET A 104 -22.09 -11.83 -11.07
CA MET A 104 -22.95 -11.85 -9.89
C MET A 104 -24.44 -11.77 -10.28
N TRP A 105 -25.31 -12.47 -9.55
CA TRP A 105 -26.76 -12.40 -9.72
C TRP A 105 -27.30 -11.01 -9.30
N ALA A 106 -28.41 -10.58 -9.89
CA ALA A 106 -28.95 -9.23 -9.69
C ALA A 106 -29.29 -8.93 -8.21
N ALA A 107 -29.89 -9.91 -7.50
CA ALA A 107 -30.21 -9.77 -6.08
C ALA A 107 -28.93 -9.59 -5.23
N ASP A 108 -27.89 -10.44 -5.48
CA ASP A 108 -26.63 -10.37 -4.76
C ASP A 108 -25.90 -9.06 -5.00
N ARG A 109 -25.91 -8.56 -6.25
CA ARG A 109 -25.28 -7.28 -6.59
C ARG A 109 -25.93 -6.13 -5.81
N ARG A 110 -27.27 -6.08 -5.77
CA ARG A 110 -28.00 -5.02 -5.06
C ARG A 110 -27.68 -5.05 -3.58
N GLN A 111 -27.84 -6.20 -2.93
CA GLN A 111 -27.54 -6.36 -1.51
C GLN A 111 -26.09 -6.03 -1.18
N ARG A 112 -25.15 -6.50 -2.01
CA ARG A 112 -23.72 -6.27 -1.81
C ARG A 112 -23.37 -4.80 -1.98
N ALA A 113 -23.96 -4.10 -2.97
CA ALA A 113 -23.74 -2.68 -3.18
C ALA A 113 -24.23 -1.87 -1.97
N GLU A 114 -25.39 -2.17 -1.42
CA GLU A 114 -25.92 -1.52 -0.21
C GLU A 114 -24.99 -1.71 0.99
N THR A 115 -24.55 -2.95 1.24
CA THR A 115 -23.59 -3.25 2.30
C THR A 115 -22.29 -2.46 2.13
N LEU A 116 -21.71 -2.49 0.92
CA LEU A 116 -20.44 -1.81 0.66
C LEU A 116 -20.53 -0.30 0.73
N LEU A 117 -21.61 0.29 0.23
CA LEU A 117 -21.84 1.74 0.37
C LEU A 117 -21.95 2.15 1.84
N ALA A 118 -22.59 1.34 2.68
CA ALA A 118 -22.61 1.57 4.13
C ALA A 118 -21.18 1.42 4.74
N THR A 119 -20.44 0.37 4.39
CA THR A 119 -19.07 0.15 4.87
C THR A 119 -18.14 1.33 4.56
N VAL A 120 -18.29 1.95 3.37
CA VAL A 120 -17.44 3.07 2.97
C VAL A 120 -18.05 4.45 3.30
N ASP A 121 -19.11 4.50 4.10
CA ASP A 121 -19.81 5.73 4.52
C ASP A 121 -20.27 6.59 3.32
N LEU A 122 -20.98 5.95 2.39
CA LEU A 122 -21.57 6.55 1.19
C LEU A 122 -23.02 6.08 0.93
N ALA A 123 -23.69 5.47 1.92
CA ALA A 123 -25.04 4.92 1.76
C ALA A 123 -26.07 5.98 1.32
N ASP A 124 -26.02 7.15 1.96
CA ASP A 124 -26.94 8.27 1.68
C ASP A 124 -26.76 8.92 0.30
N ARG A 125 -25.70 8.52 -0.42
CA ARG A 125 -25.32 9.05 -1.73
C ARG A 125 -25.46 8.04 -2.86
N ARG A 126 -26.13 6.93 -2.61
CA ARG A 126 -26.27 5.80 -3.51
C ARG A 126 -26.62 6.19 -4.95
N ASP A 127 -27.59 7.08 -5.11
CA ASP A 127 -28.13 7.50 -6.41
C ASP A 127 -27.49 8.81 -6.93
N GLN A 128 -26.50 9.35 -6.20
CA GLN A 128 -25.75 10.54 -6.60
C GLN A 128 -24.76 10.21 -7.71
N ARG A 129 -24.59 11.12 -8.70
CA ARG A 129 -23.57 10.95 -9.76
C ARG A 129 -22.16 11.07 -9.20
N VAL A 130 -21.28 10.18 -9.61
CA VAL A 130 -19.88 10.14 -9.15
C VAL A 130 -19.11 11.41 -9.48
N GLY A 131 -19.45 12.08 -10.60
CA GLY A 131 -18.81 13.34 -11.00
C GLY A 131 -18.88 14.44 -9.94
N THR A 132 -19.89 14.43 -9.06
CA THR A 132 -20.12 15.44 -8.00
C THR A 132 -19.42 15.12 -6.68
N LEU A 133 -18.76 13.96 -6.57
CA LEU A 133 -18.09 13.54 -5.36
C LEU A 133 -16.71 14.19 -5.18
N SER A 134 -16.29 14.39 -3.92
CA SER A 134 -14.92 14.74 -3.58
C SER A 134 -13.92 13.63 -3.95
N GLY A 135 -12.62 13.94 -4.07
CA GLY A 135 -11.58 12.95 -4.35
C GLY A 135 -11.56 11.80 -3.33
N GLY A 136 -11.68 12.12 -2.05
CA GLY A 136 -11.75 11.11 -0.98
C GLY A 136 -12.98 10.21 -1.08
N MET A 137 -14.15 10.77 -1.44
CA MET A 137 -15.38 9.97 -1.66
C MET A 137 -15.23 9.05 -2.88
N LYS A 138 -14.63 9.54 -3.97
CA LYS A 138 -14.32 8.71 -5.16
C LYS A 138 -13.35 7.57 -4.79
N ARG A 139 -12.36 7.83 -3.93
CA ARG A 139 -11.42 6.81 -3.46
C ARG A 139 -12.13 5.72 -2.65
N ARG A 140 -13.04 6.11 -1.74
CA ARG A 140 -13.86 5.16 -0.97
C ARG A 140 -14.77 4.33 -1.88
N LEU A 141 -15.38 4.92 -2.89
CA LEU A 141 -16.16 4.20 -3.90
C LEU A 141 -15.32 3.20 -4.70
N MET A 142 -14.08 3.55 -5.07
CA MET A 142 -13.17 2.62 -5.74
C MET A 142 -12.88 1.38 -4.88
N ILE A 143 -12.72 1.55 -3.57
CA ILE A 143 -12.54 0.44 -2.63
C ILE A 143 -13.81 -0.42 -2.58
N ALA A 144 -14.99 0.20 -2.42
CA ALA A 144 -16.26 -0.53 -2.45
C ALA A 144 -16.40 -1.34 -3.75
N ARG A 145 -16.11 -0.73 -4.90
CA ARG A 145 -16.14 -1.40 -6.20
C ARG A 145 -15.18 -2.58 -6.27
N ALA A 146 -13.94 -2.43 -5.78
CA ALA A 146 -12.96 -3.50 -5.77
C ALA A 146 -13.37 -4.69 -4.89
N LEU A 147 -14.23 -4.46 -3.88
CA LEU A 147 -14.74 -5.48 -2.96
C LEU A 147 -16.05 -6.16 -3.42
N MET A 148 -16.66 -5.73 -4.54
CA MET A 148 -17.97 -6.22 -4.99
C MET A 148 -18.02 -7.74 -5.12
N HIS A 149 -17.06 -8.35 -5.78
CA HIS A 149 -16.99 -9.77 -6.06
C HIS A 149 -16.36 -10.61 -4.94
N ARG A 150 -16.22 -10.02 -3.72
CA ARG A 150 -15.65 -10.67 -2.53
C ARG A 150 -14.25 -11.26 -2.76
N PRO A 151 -13.28 -10.44 -3.23
CA PRO A 151 -11.93 -10.91 -3.44
C PRO A 151 -11.27 -11.33 -2.12
N ARG A 152 -10.35 -12.28 -2.18
CA ARG A 152 -9.50 -12.68 -1.03
C ARG A 152 -8.32 -11.73 -0.83
N ILE A 153 -7.91 -11.04 -1.90
CA ILE A 153 -6.76 -10.13 -1.91
C ILE A 153 -7.22 -8.77 -2.43
N LEU A 154 -6.88 -7.72 -1.72
CA LEU A 154 -7.11 -6.34 -2.13
C LEU A 154 -5.77 -5.66 -2.40
N PHE A 155 -5.55 -5.26 -3.66
CA PHE A 155 -4.42 -4.43 -4.06
C PHE A 155 -4.80 -2.96 -3.96
N LEU A 156 -4.00 -2.19 -3.24
CA LEU A 156 -4.15 -0.74 -3.08
C LEU A 156 -2.88 -0.05 -3.59
N ASP A 157 -2.95 0.57 -4.77
CA ASP A 157 -1.81 1.28 -5.35
C ASP A 157 -1.89 2.76 -4.96
N GLU A 158 -1.09 3.16 -3.98
CA GLU A 158 -1.01 4.51 -3.43
C GLU A 158 -2.40 5.10 -3.07
N PRO A 159 -3.20 4.44 -2.21
CA PRO A 159 -4.62 4.76 -2.02
C PRO A 159 -4.86 6.14 -1.42
N THR A 160 -3.90 6.73 -0.73
CA THR A 160 -4.03 8.01 -0.04
C THR A 160 -3.30 9.16 -0.72
N ALA A 161 -2.69 8.91 -1.89
CA ALA A 161 -1.96 9.94 -2.63
C ALA A 161 -2.86 11.12 -2.97
N GLY A 162 -2.40 12.34 -2.65
CA GLY A 162 -3.12 13.59 -2.92
C GLY A 162 -4.34 13.86 -2.01
N LEU A 163 -4.53 13.09 -0.93
CA LEU A 163 -5.57 13.34 0.06
C LEU A 163 -5.01 14.16 1.24
N ASP A 164 -5.86 15.02 1.82
CA ASP A 164 -5.56 15.71 3.06
C ASP A 164 -5.43 14.74 4.26
N ALA A 165 -4.86 15.20 5.36
CA ALA A 165 -4.54 14.37 6.52
C ALA A 165 -5.78 13.74 7.17
N GLU A 166 -6.91 14.47 7.23
CA GLU A 166 -8.14 13.96 7.83
C GLU A 166 -8.76 12.84 6.98
N VAL A 167 -8.88 13.06 5.68
CA VAL A 167 -9.41 12.07 4.72
C VAL A 167 -8.51 10.85 4.68
N ARG A 168 -7.18 11.02 4.74
CA ARG A 168 -6.20 9.94 4.80
C ARG A 168 -6.44 9.06 6.03
N ARG A 169 -6.58 9.64 7.22
CA ARG A 169 -6.83 8.89 8.47
C ARG A 169 -8.15 8.12 8.43
N ARG A 170 -9.21 8.70 7.87
CA ARG A 170 -10.49 7.99 7.67
C ARG A 170 -10.31 6.78 6.74
N LEU A 171 -9.52 6.94 5.68
CA LEU A 171 -9.24 5.84 4.75
C LEU A 171 -8.41 4.74 5.41
N TRP A 172 -7.46 5.08 6.27
CA TRP A 172 -6.69 4.10 7.07
C TRP A 172 -7.62 3.29 7.98
N GLY A 173 -8.58 3.94 8.64
CA GLY A 173 -9.59 3.25 9.44
C GLY A 173 -10.38 2.24 8.62
N LEU A 174 -10.85 2.64 7.43
CA LEU A 174 -11.55 1.74 6.50
C LEU A 174 -10.67 0.55 6.07
N ILE A 175 -9.42 0.79 5.72
CA ILE A 175 -8.46 -0.28 5.33
C ILE A 175 -8.26 -1.28 6.48
N LYS A 176 -8.13 -0.80 7.72
CA LYS A 176 -8.03 -1.66 8.90
C LYS A 176 -9.30 -2.48 9.15
N THR A 177 -10.48 -1.91 8.96
CA THR A 177 -11.75 -2.62 9.06
C THR A 177 -11.82 -3.75 8.03
N ILE A 178 -11.47 -3.48 6.77
CA ILE A 178 -11.45 -4.48 5.69
C ILE A 178 -10.46 -5.61 6.01
N GLN A 179 -9.28 -5.28 6.58
CA GLN A 179 -8.32 -6.29 7.03
C GLN A 179 -8.89 -7.14 8.16
N ALA A 180 -9.54 -6.54 9.15
CA ALA A 180 -10.13 -7.24 10.30
C ALA A 180 -11.24 -8.22 9.88
N GLU A 181 -11.92 -7.96 8.75
CA GLU A 181 -12.87 -8.87 8.11
C GLU A 181 -12.19 -10.06 7.40
N GLY A 182 -10.86 -10.16 7.43
CA GLY A 182 -10.09 -11.29 6.91
C GLY A 182 -9.49 -11.10 5.52
N ALA A 183 -9.62 -9.91 4.92
CA ALA A 183 -9.00 -9.62 3.63
C ALA A 183 -7.46 -9.57 3.75
N THR A 184 -6.77 -10.16 2.76
CA THR A 184 -5.33 -9.93 2.57
C THR A 184 -5.14 -8.64 1.80
N ILE A 185 -4.37 -7.69 2.31
CA ILE A 185 -4.16 -6.39 1.68
C ILE A 185 -2.70 -6.24 1.27
N PHE A 186 -2.47 -5.93 -0.01
CA PHE A 186 -1.17 -5.55 -0.54
C PHE A 186 -1.22 -4.07 -0.90
N LEU A 187 -0.59 -3.26 -0.09
CA LEU A 187 -0.56 -1.80 -0.17
C LEU A 187 0.76 -1.33 -0.75
N THR A 188 0.75 -0.51 -1.80
CA THR A 188 1.93 0.27 -2.18
C THR A 188 1.79 1.69 -1.69
N THR A 189 2.88 2.25 -1.19
CA THR A 189 2.91 3.64 -0.75
C THR A 189 4.32 4.21 -0.83
N HIS A 190 4.42 5.52 -0.92
CA HIS A 190 5.63 6.28 -0.64
C HIS A 190 5.51 7.05 0.69
N TYR A 191 4.34 7.04 1.35
CA TYR A 191 4.14 7.62 2.67
C TYR A 191 4.56 6.63 3.75
N ILE A 192 5.62 6.96 4.45
CA ILE A 192 6.21 6.09 5.48
C ILE A 192 5.27 5.93 6.65
N GLU A 193 4.61 7.02 7.09
CA GLU A 193 3.60 6.99 8.15
C GLU A 193 2.46 6.00 7.85
N GLU A 194 2.04 5.91 6.57
CA GLU A 194 1.01 4.96 6.15
C GLU A 194 1.45 3.52 6.34
N ALA A 195 2.68 3.20 5.91
CA ALA A 195 3.25 1.87 6.07
C ALA A 195 3.44 1.52 7.56
N GLU A 196 3.96 2.46 8.36
CA GLU A 196 4.19 2.28 9.80
C GLU A 196 2.87 2.03 10.56
N PHE A 197 1.82 2.83 10.25
CA PHE A 197 0.54 2.73 10.94
C PHE A 197 -0.28 1.51 10.53
N LEU A 198 -0.29 1.16 9.24
CA LEU A 198 -1.18 0.14 8.69
C LEU A 198 -0.58 -1.26 8.70
N ALA A 199 0.71 -1.42 8.36
CA ALA A 199 1.23 -2.70 7.95
C ALA A 199 1.57 -3.65 9.10
N ASN A 200 1.28 -4.93 8.90
CA ASN A 200 1.84 -6.00 9.72
C ASN A 200 3.32 -6.23 9.40
N ARG A 201 3.67 -6.22 8.11
CA ARG A 201 5.06 -6.21 7.62
C ARG A 201 5.22 -5.23 6.49
N VAL A 202 6.43 -4.69 6.38
CA VAL A 202 6.83 -3.74 5.35
C VAL A 202 8.00 -4.31 4.57
N ALA A 203 7.91 -4.22 3.25
CA ALA A 203 9.03 -4.46 2.36
C ALA A 203 9.55 -3.13 1.81
N PHE A 204 10.83 -2.87 1.97
CA PHE A 204 11.52 -1.73 1.37
C PHE A 204 11.98 -2.10 -0.03
N LEU A 205 11.46 -1.37 -1.03
CA LEU A 205 11.82 -1.53 -2.43
C LEU A 205 12.63 -0.33 -2.92
N ASP A 206 13.79 -0.59 -3.50
CA ASP A 206 14.60 0.42 -4.17
C ASP A 206 15.17 -0.16 -5.47
N ALA A 207 15.04 0.59 -6.57
CA ALA A 207 15.54 0.21 -7.89
C ALA A 207 15.18 -1.22 -8.32
N GLY A 208 13.93 -1.63 -8.09
CA GLY A 208 13.43 -2.96 -8.44
C GLY A 208 13.93 -4.10 -7.55
N ARG A 209 14.61 -3.82 -6.44
CA ARG A 209 15.16 -4.80 -5.51
C ARG A 209 14.57 -4.66 -4.12
N LEU A 210 14.33 -5.78 -3.46
CA LEU A 210 13.96 -5.82 -2.06
C LEU A 210 15.20 -5.52 -1.21
N ARG A 211 15.13 -4.48 -0.36
CA ARG A 211 16.23 -4.07 0.55
C ARG A 211 16.07 -4.63 1.96
N ALA A 212 14.82 -4.62 2.45
CA ALA A 212 14.47 -5.16 3.75
C ALA A 212 13.02 -5.64 3.76
N LEU A 213 12.69 -6.56 4.65
CA LEU A 213 11.35 -7.08 4.84
C LEU A 213 11.19 -7.59 6.27
N ASP A 214 10.40 -6.87 7.07
CA ASP A 214 10.03 -7.28 8.43
C ASP A 214 8.83 -6.48 8.94
N THR A 215 8.47 -6.64 10.21
CA THR A 215 7.52 -5.76 10.89
C THR A 215 8.12 -4.35 11.01
N PRO A 216 7.30 -3.26 11.02
CA PRO A 216 7.82 -1.91 11.26
C PRO A 216 8.71 -1.83 12.49
N HIS A 217 8.28 -2.42 13.60
CA HIS A 217 9.03 -2.44 14.86
C HIS A 217 10.40 -3.13 14.72
N ALA A 218 10.46 -4.29 14.05
CA ALA A 218 11.72 -5.01 13.86
C ALA A 218 12.71 -4.26 12.96
N LEU A 219 12.20 -3.55 11.93
CA LEU A 219 13.03 -2.71 11.06
C LEU A 219 13.63 -1.52 11.83
N MET A 220 12.82 -0.86 12.67
CA MET A 220 13.27 0.25 13.51
C MET A 220 14.30 -0.22 14.57
N ALA A 221 14.05 -1.35 15.22
CA ALA A 221 14.94 -1.89 16.26
C ALA A 221 16.35 -2.23 15.75
N GLN A 222 16.51 -2.47 14.44
CA GLN A 222 17.83 -2.74 13.83
C GLN A 222 18.75 -1.53 13.82
N ILE A 223 18.22 -0.30 13.96
CA ILE A 223 19.01 0.93 13.90
C ILE A 223 19.14 1.64 15.24
N GLY A 224 18.31 1.33 16.22
CA GLY A 224 18.31 1.89 17.56
C GLY A 224 16.92 2.24 18.05
N GLU A 225 16.84 2.87 19.23
CA GLU A 225 15.58 3.36 19.79
C GLU A 225 15.45 4.89 19.74
N TRP A 226 16.58 5.60 19.74
CA TRP A 226 16.62 7.06 19.83
C TRP A 226 17.47 7.65 18.71
N VAL A 227 17.10 8.86 18.30
CA VAL A 227 17.73 9.63 17.24
C VAL A 227 18.04 11.03 17.76
N LEU A 228 19.25 11.47 17.54
CA LEU A 228 19.69 12.85 17.73
C LEU A 228 19.93 13.49 16.37
N ASP A 229 19.07 14.44 16.01
CA ASP A 229 19.25 15.26 14.81
C ASP A 229 19.93 16.57 15.18
N ARG A 230 20.99 16.93 14.47
CA ARG A 230 21.75 18.19 14.61
C ARG A 230 21.63 19.00 13.34
N ILE A 231 21.33 20.28 13.47
CA ILE A 231 21.36 21.22 12.34
C ILE A 231 22.80 21.69 12.17
N VAL A 232 23.38 21.40 11.02
CA VAL A 232 24.74 21.81 10.64
C VAL A 232 24.71 22.64 9.35
N GLU A 233 25.81 23.32 9.02
CA GLU A 233 25.90 23.98 7.72
C GLU A 233 25.74 22.96 6.60
N GLY A 234 24.66 23.09 5.80
CA GLY A 234 24.36 22.21 4.67
C GLY A 234 23.37 21.11 4.93
N GLY A 235 22.79 20.96 6.15
CA GLY A 235 21.75 19.96 6.37
C GLY A 235 21.53 19.52 7.80
N ILE A 236 21.09 18.27 7.95
CA ILE A 236 20.85 17.62 9.24
C ILE A 236 21.78 16.41 9.34
N GLU A 237 22.57 16.36 10.41
CA GLU A 237 23.30 15.15 10.80
C GLU A 237 22.49 14.35 11.81
N THR A 238 22.35 13.05 11.56
CA THR A 238 21.53 12.15 12.36
C THR A 238 22.39 11.05 12.97
N GLU A 239 22.30 10.90 14.30
CA GLU A 239 23.00 9.88 15.07
C GLU A 239 22.00 8.98 15.81
N TYR A 240 22.22 7.65 15.79
CA TYR A 240 21.31 6.67 16.36
C TYR A 240 21.87 6.06 17.62
N PHE A 241 21.00 5.84 18.62
CA PHE A 241 21.36 5.32 19.94
C PHE A 241 20.48 4.13 20.33
N PRO A 242 21.05 3.13 21.03
CA PRO A 242 20.32 1.95 21.45
C PRO A 242 19.32 2.26 22.58
N ASP A 243 19.57 3.29 23.40
CA ASP A 243 18.79 3.65 24.58
C ASP A 243 18.75 5.16 24.82
N HIS A 244 17.87 5.58 25.73
CA HIS A 244 17.66 6.97 26.10
C HIS A 244 18.86 7.61 26.82
N ASP A 245 19.56 6.84 27.66
CA ASP A 245 20.65 7.38 28.46
C ASP A 245 21.86 7.72 27.60
N SER A 246 22.22 6.85 26.68
CA SER A 246 23.25 7.11 25.67
C SER A 246 22.94 8.35 24.84
N ALA A 247 21.67 8.48 24.38
CA ALA A 247 21.21 9.64 23.62
C ALA A 247 21.28 10.93 24.44
N ARG A 248 20.87 10.93 25.72
CA ARG A 248 20.98 12.10 26.61
C ARG A 248 22.41 12.53 26.85
N GLN A 249 23.34 11.58 27.03
CA GLN A 249 24.75 11.90 27.18
C GLN A 249 25.32 12.55 25.92
N ALA A 250 24.87 12.11 24.73
CA ALA A 250 25.26 12.75 23.48
C ALA A 250 24.71 14.18 23.38
N VAL A 251 23.46 14.43 23.77
CA VAL A 251 22.86 15.78 23.81
C VAL A 251 23.66 16.71 24.72
N ALA A 252 24.08 16.23 25.90
CA ALA A 252 24.82 17.05 26.87
C ALA A 252 26.20 17.52 26.36
N ARG A 253 26.74 16.89 25.33
CA ARG A 253 28.02 17.25 24.70
C ARG A 253 27.86 18.21 23.50
N GLN A 254 26.62 18.53 23.13
CA GLN A 254 26.35 19.39 21.98
C GLN A 254 26.26 20.85 22.35
N THR A 255 26.83 21.72 21.50
CA THR A 255 26.64 23.17 21.55
C THR A 255 25.82 23.56 20.34
N GLY A 256 24.53 23.83 20.52
CA GLY A 256 23.65 24.22 19.42
C GLY A 256 22.25 23.61 19.52
N SER A 257 21.46 23.84 18.48
CA SER A 257 20.09 23.30 18.40
C SER A 257 20.12 21.84 18.00
N VAL A 258 19.56 20.98 18.86
CA VAL A 258 19.44 19.55 18.63
C VAL A 258 18.00 19.09 18.89
N ASN A 259 17.58 18.05 18.19
CA ASN A 259 16.28 17.41 18.39
C ASN A 259 16.48 15.93 18.75
N LEU A 260 16.04 15.57 19.96
CA LEU A 260 16.07 14.18 20.43
C LEU A 260 14.67 13.56 20.27
N ARG A 261 14.56 12.50 19.52
CA ARG A 261 13.29 11.81 19.24
C ARG A 261 13.43 10.29 19.20
N ARG A 262 12.32 9.59 19.19
CA ARG A 262 12.30 8.15 18.93
C ARG A 262 12.60 7.88 17.45
N VAL A 263 13.23 6.72 17.20
CA VAL A 263 13.37 6.17 15.85
C VAL A 263 11.99 5.92 15.25
N ASN A 264 11.81 6.23 13.97
CA ASN A 264 10.64 5.93 13.17
C ASN A 264 11.01 5.08 11.95
N LEU A 265 10.01 4.66 11.19
CA LEU A 265 10.24 3.83 10.00
C LEU A 265 11.00 4.56 8.88
N GLU A 266 10.97 5.91 8.85
CA GLU A 266 11.73 6.73 7.91
C GLU A 266 13.22 6.60 8.15
N ASP A 267 13.64 6.62 9.41
CA ASP A 267 15.03 6.42 9.81
C ASP A 267 15.54 5.05 9.33
N ALA A 268 14.72 4.00 9.52
CA ALA A 268 15.06 2.66 9.05
C ALA A 268 15.16 2.61 7.52
N PHE A 269 14.24 3.25 6.82
CA PHE A 269 14.26 3.32 5.36
C PHE A 269 15.51 4.02 4.84
N LEU A 270 15.84 5.21 5.36
CA LEU A 270 17.03 5.98 5.00
C LEU A 270 18.31 5.19 5.24
N ARG A 271 18.43 4.56 6.40
CA ARG A 271 19.61 3.77 6.78
C ARG A 271 19.83 2.55 5.88
N MET A 272 18.76 1.84 5.52
CA MET A 272 18.84 0.59 4.75
C MET A 272 18.91 0.81 3.24
N THR A 273 18.42 1.94 2.73
CA THR A 273 18.42 2.24 1.29
C THR A 273 19.47 3.27 0.88
N GLY A 274 19.97 4.08 1.82
CA GLY A 274 20.88 5.20 1.57
C GLY A 274 20.23 6.37 0.84
N LYS A 275 18.89 6.42 0.76
CA LYS A 275 18.12 7.44 0.03
C LYS A 275 16.83 7.77 0.76
N GLY A 276 16.46 9.07 0.77
CA GLY A 276 15.15 9.51 1.22
C GLY A 276 14.02 9.04 0.29
N VAL A 277 12.83 8.85 0.85
CA VAL A 277 11.60 8.74 0.06
C VAL A 277 11.22 10.16 -0.33
N THR A 278 11.61 10.58 -1.53
CA THR A 278 11.19 11.89 -2.06
C THR A 278 9.78 11.75 -2.65
N PRO A 279 8.86 12.68 -2.37
CA PRO A 279 7.49 12.67 -2.87
C PRO A 279 7.38 12.75 -4.39
#